data_c67670b142194807ed58d5ee2366eeb9
#
_entry.id   c67670b142194807ed58d5ee2366eeb9
#
_cell.length_a   1.000
_cell.length_b   1.000
_cell.length_c   1.000
_cell.angle_alpha   90.00
_cell.angle_beta   90.00
_cell.angle_gamma   90.00
#
_symmetry.space_group_name_H-M   'P 1'
#
loop_
_entity.id
_entity.type
_entity.pdbx_description
1 polymer ?
#
loop_
_entity_poly.entity_id
_entity_poly.type
_entity_poly.pdbx_seq_one_letter_code
_entity_poly.pdbx_strand_id
1 'polypeptide(L)'
;MKKLLFSLALVGAVIPSFAVNSVNWEILRNPVDGESGFPQTASGRQLFVDFNNDGIMDYFIIAGQANPSMGLFKGNADGTYTDVTAESEDLYAKSQASAVFIDIDNDGNLDLITVGKSGSDAFTDIFMNSGAPDYKFVADWDMIEAFPGLSSESNDNGSKLLVAFDYNNDGWTDLLINGSAGGVWEEITGGTGQGRVCAIMKNNHGTFELLKNPVDGTENFIGVNGGSIDVADFNNDGWMDILVTGYHDEYK
;
A
#
# COMPACT_ATOMS: atom_id res chain seq x y z
N MET A 1 11.12 3.40 -32.31
CA MET A 1 10.45 3.78 -31.07
C MET A 1 11.31 4.77 -30.31
N LYS A 2 10.79 5.96 -30.02
CA LYS A 2 11.56 7.00 -29.30
C LYS A 2 11.24 6.88 -27.83
N LYS A 3 12.24 6.52 -27.02
CA LYS A 3 12.14 6.51 -25.55
C LYS A 3 12.01 7.95 -25.05
N LEU A 4 11.04 8.21 -24.19
CA LEU A 4 10.90 9.48 -23.50
C LEU A 4 11.82 9.46 -22.27
N LEU A 5 12.94 10.18 -22.37
CA LEU A 5 13.81 10.46 -21.21
C LEU A 5 13.31 11.74 -20.54
N PHE A 6 12.88 11.66 -19.28
CA PHE A 6 12.70 12.84 -18.47
C PHE A 6 14.07 13.29 -17.95
N SER A 7 14.60 14.37 -18.50
CA SER A 7 15.69 15.09 -17.86
C SER A 7 15.19 16.46 -17.40
N LEU A 8 15.06 16.64 -16.11
CA LEU A 8 14.82 17.94 -15.51
C LEU A 8 16.18 18.60 -15.25
N ALA A 9 16.63 19.44 -16.16
CA ALA A 9 17.78 20.30 -15.93
C ALA A 9 17.30 21.66 -15.41
N LEU A 10 17.48 21.90 -14.12
CA LEU A 10 17.26 23.22 -13.52
C LEU A 10 18.55 24.05 -13.68
N VAL A 11 18.60 24.91 -14.68
CA VAL A 11 19.64 25.93 -14.81
C VAL A 11 18.99 27.28 -14.51
N GLY A 12 19.46 27.94 -13.46
CA GLY A 12 19.01 29.29 -13.11
C GLY A 12 19.44 30.31 -14.18
N ALA A 13 18.51 30.71 -15.03
CA ALA A 13 18.59 31.90 -15.88
C ALA A 13 17.20 32.51 -15.93
N VAL A 14 17.13 33.83 -15.93
CA VAL A 14 15.92 34.63 -16.14
C VAL A 14 15.21 34.10 -17.39
N ILE A 15 14.10 33.40 -17.18
CA ILE A 15 13.33 32.79 -18.26
C ILE A 15 12.40 33.87 -18.79
N PRO A 16 12.56 34.33 -20.06
CA PRO A 16 11.47 35.00 -20.74
C PRO A 16 10.29 34.01 -20.78
N SER A 17 9.09 34.51 -20.66
CA SER A 17 7.86 33.71 -20.70
C SER A 17 7.82 32.85 -21.98
N PHE A 18 8.35 31.65 -21.88
CA PHE A 18 8.10 30.66 -22.91
C PHE A 18 6.70 30.12 -22.70
N ALA A 19 5.86 30.25 -23.71
CA ALA A 19 4.68 29.42 -23.78
C ALA A 19 5.13 27.98 -23.52
N VAL A 20 4.60 27.35 -22.45
CA VAL A 20 4.82 25.92 -22.21
C VAL A 20 4.23 25.25 -23.44
N ASN A 21 5.09 24.87 -24.39
CA ASN A 21 4.67 24.03 -25.49
C ASN A 21 4.01 22.80 -24.86
N SER A 22 2.84 22.50 -25.35
CA SER A 22 2.01 21.39 -24.88
C SER A 22 2.87 20.18 -24.48
N VAL A 23 2.75 19.76 -23.23
CA VAL A 23 3.31 18.47 -22.81
C VAL A 23 2.59 17.41 -23.63
N ASN A 24 3.29 16.79 -24.56
CA ASN A 24 2.75 15.70 -25.34
C ASN A 24 2.80 14.44 -24.49
N TRP A 25 1.65 14.02 -23.99
CA TRP A 25 1.48 12.74 -23.33
C TRP A 25 1.26 11.66 -24.39
N GLU A 26 2.07 10.63 -24.36
CA GLU A 26 1.84 9.42 -25.14
C GLU A 26 1.19 8.36 -24.25
N ILE A 27 0.05 7.84 -24.68
CA ILE A 27 -0.58 6.71 -24.00
C ILE A 27 0.14 5.45 -24.47
N LEU A 28 0.84 4.81 -23.55
CA LEU A 28 1.36 3.46 -23.78
C LEU A 28 0.19 2.48 -23.88
N ARG A 29 0.03 1.90 -25.04
CA ARG A 29 -0.97 0.85 -25.27
C ARG A 29 -0.29 -0.50 -25.19
N ASN A 30 -0.97 -1.44 -24.52
CA ASN A 30 -0.51 -2.81 -24.40
C ASN A 30 0.93 -2.91 -23.87
N PRO A 31 1.22 -2.33 -22.68
CA PRO A 31 2.57 -2.38 -22.11
C PRO A 31 2.95 -3.77 -21.60
N VAL A 32 1.96 -4.66 -21.37
CA VAL A 32 2.18 -6.02 -20.90
C VAL A 32 2.48 -6.90 -22.11
N ASP A 33 3.68 -7.43 -22.20
CA ASP A 33 4.19 -8.26 -23.30
C ASP A 33 3.93 -7.70 -24.71
N GLY A 34 3.58 -6.39 -24.80
CA GLY A 34 3.28 -5.72 -26.05
C GLY A 34 1.93 -6.07 -26.69
N GLU A 35 1.14 -6.97 -26.10
CA GLU A 35 -0.12 -7.45 -26.69
C GLU A 35 -1.35 -7.16 -25.84
N SER A 36 -1.22 -7.15 -24.52
CA SER A 36 -2.29 -6.85 -23.58
C SER A 36 -1.99 -5.59 -22.77
N GLY A 37 -3.01 -4.99 -22.22
CA GLY A 37 -2.88 -3.88 -21.27
C GLY A 37 -2.91 -4.40 -19.84
N PHE A 38 -2.61 -3.51 -18.89
CA PHE A 38 -2.86 -3.79 -17.48
C PHE A 38 -4.35 -4.09 -17.24
N PRO A 39 -4.67 -4.89 -16.21
CA PRO A 39 -6.04 -5.15 -15.84
C PRO A 39 -6.83 -3.86 -15.65
N GLN A 40 -8.01 -3.78 -16.27
CA GLN A 40 -8.90 -2.64 -16.07
C GLN A 40 -9.71 -2.89 -14.80
N THR A 41 -9.56 -2.04 -13.83
CA THR A 41 -10.22 -2.17 -12.53
C THR A 41 -10.91 -0.88 -12.14
N ALA A 42 -12.08 -1.02 -11.53
CA ALA A 42 -12.74 0.07 -10.83
C ALA A 42 -12.40 -0.07 -9.34
N SER A 43 -11.81 0.95 -8.74
CA SER A 43 -11.45 1.00 -7.32
C SER A 43 -10.37 -0.02 -6.88
N GLY A 44 -9.37 0.48 -6.19
CA GLY A 44 -8.28 -0.31 -5.63
C GLY A 44 -6.98 0.46 -5.57
N ARG A 45 -5.90 -0.24 -5.29
CA ARG A 45 -4.55 0.32 -5.20
C ARG A 45 -3.72 -0.12 -6.37
N GLN A 46 -2.95 0.84 -6.86
CA GLN A 46 -1.93 0.64 -7.88
C GLN A 46 -0.62 1.15 -7.30
N LEU A 47 0.41 0.34 -7.35
CA LEU A 47 1.71 0.63 -6.78
C LEU A 47 2.78 0.40 -7.84
N PHE A 48 3.73 1.34 -7.92
CA PHE A 48 4.98 1.14 -8.63
C PHE A 48 6.09 0.90 -7.61
N VAL A 49 6.81 -0.17 -7.76
CA VAL A 49 7.80 -0.67 -6.81
C VAL A 49 8.86 -1.45 -7.58
N ASP A 50 10.08 -1.46 -7.12
CA ASP A 50 11.13 -2.38 -7.60
C ASP A 50 11.19 -3.54 -6.60
N PHE A 51 10.33 -4.57 -6.78
CA PHE A 51 10.22 -5.68 -5.83
C PHE A 51 11.34 -6.71 -5.98
N ASN A 52 12.04 -6.67 -7.12
CA ASN A 52 13.08 -7.64 -7.45
C ASN A 52 14.49 -7.05 -7.43
N ASN A 53 14.64 -5.80 -6.98
CA ASN A 53 15.91 -5.10 -6.84
C ASN A 53 16.75 -5.02 -8.14
N ASP A 54 16.09 -4.99 -9.32
CA ASP A 54 16.78 -4.90 -10.62
C ASP A 54 16.95 -3.45 -11.13
N GLY A 55 16.44 -2.46 -10.38
CA GLY A 55 16.51 -1.03 -10.69
C GLY A 55 15.46 -0.58 -11.70
N ILE A 56 14.50 -1.43 -12.06
CA ILE A 56 13.38 -1.13 -12.96
C ILE A 56 12.09 -1.16 -12.14
N MET A 57 11.25 -0.14 -12.31
CA MET A 57 9.97 -0.10 -11.59
C MET A 57 9.01 -1.16 -12.11
N ASP A 58 8.58 -2.01 -11.23
CA ASP A 58 7.53 -3.00 -11.43
C ASP A 58 6.16 -2.39 -11.14
N TYR A 59 5.09 -3.11 -11.41
CA TYR A 59 3.73 -2.65 -11.23
C TYR A 59 2.89 -3.71 -10.51
N PHE A 60 2.25 -3.30 -9.43
CA PHE A 60 1.29 -4.12 -8.70
C PHE A 60 -0.08 -3.45 -8.71
N ILE A 61 -1.13 -4.26 -8.88
CA ILE A 61 -2.51 -3.82 -8.78
C ILE A 61 -3.34 -4.82 -7.95
N ILE A 62 -4.12 -4.27 -7.04
CA ILE A 62 -5.17 -5.01 -6.32
C ILE A 62 -6.43 -4.15 -6.30
N ALA A 63 -7.52 -4.64 -6.86
CA ALA A 63 -8.67 -3.79 -7.14
C ALA A 63 -9.95 -4.59 -7.43
N GLY A 64 -11.07 -3.86 -7.44
CA GLY A 64 -12.38 -4.35 -7.81
C GLY A 64 -13.35 -4.43 -6.63
N GLN A 65 -14.62 -4.29 -6.93
CA GLN A 65 -15.72 -4.47 -5.95
C GLN A 65 -16.45 -5.80 -6.18
N ALA A 66 -17.09 -5.93 -7.33
CA ALA A 66 -17.86 -7.14 -7.66
C ALA A 66 -17.00 -8.22 -8.31
N ASN A 67 -15.95 -7.82 -9.02
CA ASN A 67 -15.02 -8.72 -9.69
C ASN A 67 -13.60 -8.29 -9.29
N PRO A 68 -13.09 -8.75 -8.14
CA PRO A 68 -11.76 -8.40 -7.70
C PRO A 68 -10.71 -8.93 -8.68
N SER A 69 -9.69 -8.12 -8.90
CA SER A 69 -8.58 -8.40 -9.80
C SER A 69 -7.28 -8.05 -9.08
N MET A 70 -6.25 -8.80 -9.36
CA MET A 70 -4.90 -8.56 -8.86
C MET A 70 -3.91 -8.92 -9.95
N GLY A 71 -2.79 -8.21 -9.98
CA GLY A 71 -1.71 -8.50 -10.89
C GLY A 71 -0.38 -7.97 -10.36
N LEU A 72 0.65 -8.77 -10.54
CA LEU A 72 2.05 -8.43 -10.30
C LEU A 72 2.79 -8.49 -11.62
N PHE A 73 3.38 -7.38 -12.01
CA PHE A 73 4.00 -7.20 -13.33
C PHE A 73 5.43 -6.73 -13.17
N LYS A 74 6.35 -7.54 -13.63
CA LYS A 74 7.78 -7.21 -13.66
C LYS A 74 8.08 -6.25 -14.80
N GLY A 75 8.77 -5.15 -14.51
CA GLY A 75 9.27 -4.20 -15.50
C GLY A 75 10.44 -4.76 -16.30
N ASN A 76 10.47 -4.48 -17.60
CA ASN A 76 11.55 -4.88 -18.48
C ASN A 76 12.35 -3.67 -18.96
N ALA A 77 13.63 -3.87 -19.28
CA ALA A 77 14.53 -2.81 -19.73
C ALA A 77 14.10 -2.11 -21.03
N ASP A 78 13.23 -2.74 -21.81
CA ASP A 78 12.67 -2.15 -23.04
C ASP A 78 11.40 -1.31 -22.79
N GLY A 79 10.94 -1.23 -21.52
CA GLY A 79 9.76 -0.49 -21.11
C GLY A 79 8.45 -1.27 -21.23
N THR A 80 8.53 -2.58 -21.48
CA THR A 80 7.39 -3.51 -21.37
C THR A 80 7.30 -4.10 -19.96
N TYR A 81 6.23 -4.86 -19.69
CA TYR A 81 6.01 -5.56 -18.43
C TYR A 81 5.70 -7.02 -18.70
N THR A 82 6.19 -7.90 -17.84
CA THR A 82 5.88 -9.34 -17.85
C THR A 82 4.94 -9.64 -16.70
N ASP A 83 3.81 -10.31 -16.96
CA ASP A 83 2.91 -10.78 -15.91
C ASP A 83 3.54 -11.97 -15.17
N VAL A 84 3.86 -11.77 -13.90
CA VAL A 84 4.45 -12.77 -12.99
C VAL A 84 3.51 -13.13 -11.83
N THR A 85 2.24 -12.76 -11.92
CA THR A 85 1.24 -13.00 -10.88
C THR A 85 1.16 -14.47 -10.47
N ALA A 86 1.20 -15.38 -11.44
CA ALA A 86 1.10 -16.83 -11.21
C ALA A 86 2.36 -17.46 -10.61
N GLU A 87 3.46 -16.72 -10.51
CA GLU A 87 4.71 -17.22 -9.92
C GLU A 87 4.65 -17.25 -8.39
N SER A 88 3.71 -16.51 -7.78
CA SER A 88 3.44 -16.48 -6.34
C SER A 88 2.08 -17.14 -6.07
N GLU A 89 2.10 -18.41 -5.67
CA GLU A 89 0.90 -19.27 -5.63
C GLU A 89 -0.16 -18.81 -4.63
N ASP A 90 0.26 -18.13 -3.54
CA ASP A 90 -0.64 -17.71 -2.47
C ASP A 90 -1.32 -16.35 -2.73
N LEU A 91 -0.90 -15.62 -3.75
CA LEU A 91 -1.48 -14.33 -4.08
C LEU A 91 -2.90 -14.49 -4.64
N TYR A 92 -3.86 -13.75 -4.09
CA TYR A 92 -5.24 -13.73 -4.59
C TYR A 92 -5.90 -12.36 -4.54
N ALA A 93 -6.87 -12.17 -5.43
CA ALA A 93 -7.57 -10.90 -5.58
C ALA A 93 -8.56 -10.66 -4.44
N LYS A 94 -8.65 -9.42 -3.96
CA LYS A 94 -9.56 -8.96 -2.93
C LYS A 94 -10.36 -7.75 -3.41
N SER A 95 -11.60 -7.63 -2.94
CA SER A 95 -12.40 -6.42 -3.09
C SER A 95 -12.13 -5.44 -1.94
N GLN A 96 -12.44 -4.15 -2.15
CA GLN A 96 -12.27 -3.12 -1.12
C GLN A 96 -10.85 -3.13 -0.52
N ALA A 97 -9.87 -3.28 -1.39
CA ALA A 97 -8.51 -3.65 -1.05
C ALA A 97 -7.55 -2.45 -0.99
N SER A 98 -6.51 -2.62 -0.20
CA SER A 98 -5.32 -1.80 -0.19
C SER A 98 -4.08 -2.69 -0.07
N ALA A 99 -2.92 -2.15 -0.41
CA ALA A 99 -1.66 -2.86 -0.30
C ALA A 99 -0.51 -1.89 0.00
N VAL A 100 0.57 -2.44 0.53
CA VAL A 100 1.84 -1.74 0.74
C VAL A 100 2.99 -2.73 0.58
N PHE A 101 4.10 -2.26 0.01
CA PHE A 101 5.37 -2.97 0.03
C PHE A 101 6.25 -2.41 1.15
N ILE A 102 6.91 -3.28 1.87
CA ILE A 102 7.68 -2.99 3.08
C ILE A 102 8.73 -4.09 3.28
N ASP A 103 9.94 -3.72 3.66
CA ASP A 103 10.97 -4.67 4.10
C ASP A 103 10.70 -5.00 5.59
N ILE A 104 10.04 -6.13 5.86
CA ILE A 104 9.55 -6.48 7.20
C ILE A 104 10.69 -6.97 8.09
N ASP A 105 11.62 -7.74 7.54
CA ASP A 105 12.68 -8.42 8.30
C ASP A 105 14.07 -7.80 8.09
N ASN A 106 14.13 -6.66 7.37
CA ASN A 106 15.37 -5.94 7.04
C ASN A 106 16.39 -6.79 6.25
N ASP A 107 15.90 -7.69 5.39
CA ASP A 107 16.75 -8.51 4.52
C ASP A 107 17.09 -7.81 3.19
N GLY A 108 16.49 -6.65 2.93
CA GLY A 108 16.67 -5.83 1.74
C GLY A 108 15.72 -6.17 0.60
N ASN A 109 14.81 -7.13 0.79
CA ASN A 109 13.75 -7.43 -0.17
C ASN A 109 12.44 -6.81 0.33
N LEU A 110 11.64 -6.27 -0.60
CA LEU A 110 10.34 -5.71 -0.24
C LEU A 110 9.30 -6.82 -0.17
N ASP A 111 8.73 -7.01 1.00
CA ASP A 111 7.58 -7.88 1.26
C ASP A 111 6.28 -7.18 0.90
N LEU A 112 5.17 -7.91 0.86
CA LEU A 112 3.87 -7.39 0.46
C LEU A 112 2.83 -7.64 1.56
N ILE A 113 2.17 -6.57 2.00
CA ILE A 113 0.99 -6.65 2.85
C ILE A 113 -0.23 -6.24 2.04
N THR A 114 -1.26 -7.07 2.02
CA THR A 114 -2.55 -6.77 1.37
C THR A 114 -3.69 -6.89 2.34
N VAL A 115 -4.65 -5.97 2.24
CA VAL A 115 -5.91 -6.00 2.98
C VAL A 115 -7.08 -5.94 2.03
N GLY A 116 -8.23 -6.46 2.45
CA GLY A 116 -9.45 -6.42 1.65
C GLY A 116 -10.42 -7.53 1.99
N LYS A 117 -11.46 -7.71 1.16
CA LYS A 117 -12.47 -8.74 1.34
C LYS A 117 -12.37 -9.86 0.32
N SER A 118 -12.57 -11.08 0.82
CA SER A 118 -12.90 -12.25 0.02
C SER A 118 -14.31 -12.70 0.43
N GLY A 119 -15.29 -12.50 -0.44
CA GLY A 119 -16.71 -12.63 -0.08
C GLY A 119 -17.14 -11.56 0.92
N SER A 120 -17.64 -11.97 2.09
CA SER A 120 -18.09 -11.08 3.18
C SER A 120 -16.98 -10.74 4.18
N ASP A 121 -15.94 -11.54 4.22
CA ASP A 121 -14.95 -11.50 5.28
C ASP A 121 -13.74 -10.64 4.89
N ALA A 122 -13.26 -9.85 5.86
CA ALA A 122 -12.07 -9.03 5.70
C ALA A 122 -10.83 -9.83 6.08
N PHE A 123 -9.76 -9.67 5.31
CA PHE A 123 -8.48 -10.34 5.50
C PHE A 123 -7.33 -9.35 5.42
N THR A 124 -6.32 -9.62 6.21
CA THR A 124 -4.96 -9.07 6.03
C THR A 124 -4.06 -10.24 5.71
N ASP A 125 -3.34 -10.16 4.61
CA ASP A 125 -2.34 -11.16 4.27
C ASP A 125 -0.96 -10.52 4.17
N ILE A 126 0.02 -11.24 4.64
CA ILE A 126 1.43 -10.88 4.64
C ILE A 126 2.16 -11.92 3.81
N PHE A 127 2.91 -11.45 2.84
CA PHE A 127 3.69 -12.27 1.94
C PHE A 127 5.14 -11.85 2.02
N MET A 128 6.00 -12.76 2.46
CA MET A 128 7.44 -12.57 2.47
C MET A 128 8.00 -12.78 1.08
N ASN A 129 8.90 -11.90 0.66
CA ASN A 129 9.59 -12.00 -0.61
C ASN A 129 10.79 -12.95 -0.47
N SER A 130 10.82 -14.01 -1.25
CA SER A 130 11.90 -15.03 -1.19
C SER A 130 13.28 -14.50 -1.58
N GLY A 131 13.37 -13.28 -2.08
CA GLY A 131 14.60 -12.72 -2.62
C GLY A 131 15.11 -13.44 -3.88
N ALA A 132 16.35 -13.12 -4.27
CA ALA A 132 16.97 -13.67 -5.46
C ALA A 132 17.13 -15.20 -5.39
N PRO A 133 16.99 -15.92 -6.53
CA PRO A 133 16.78 -15.39 -7.87
C PRO A 133 15.30 -15.22 -8.26
N ASP A 134 14.38 -15.76 -7.47
CA ASP A 134 13.00 -15.97 -7.91
C ASP A 134 12.05 -14.83 -7.51
N TYR A 135 12.33 -14.14 -6.38
CA TYR A 135 11.52 -13.02 -5.84
C TYR A 135 10.02 -13.35 -5.74
N LYS A 136 9.70 -14.53 -5.20
CA LYS A 136 8.33 -15.00 -5.02
C LYS A 136 7.77 -14.55 -3.70
N PHE A 137 6.50 -14.21 -3.69
CA PHE A 137 5.76 -13.87 -2.49
C PHE A 137 5.11 -15.12 -1.90
N VAL A 138 5.47 -15.43 -0.64
CA VAL A 138 5.01 -16.61 0.10
C VAL A 138 4.29 -16.15 1.36
N ALA A 139 3.08 -16.64 1.59
CA ALA A 139 2.28 -16.25 2.74
C ALA A 139 2.94 -16.66 4.06
N ASP A 140 3.04 -15.71 5.00
CA ASP A 140 3.44 -15.96 6.38
C ASP A 140 2.20 -16.06 7.27
N TRP A 141 1.72 -17.30 7.48
CA TRP A 141 0.50 -17.58 8.23
C TRP A 141 0.59 -17.24 9.71
N ASP A 142 1.78 -17.37 10.31
CA ASP A 142 1.99 -17.05 11.73
C ASP A 142 1.87 -15.54 11.98
N MET A 143 2.40 -14.74 11.06
CA MET A 143 2.33 -13.29 11.12
C MET A 143 0.93 -12.78 10.79
N ILE A 144 0.21 -13.43 9.89
CA ILE A 144 -1.17 -13.09 9.52
C ILE A 144 -2.11 -13.17 10.73
N GLU A 145 -1.94 -14.15 11.62
CA GLU A 145 -2.78 -14.31 12.83
C GLU A 145 -2.67 -13.11 13.79
N ALA A 146 -1.57 -12.36 13.74
CA ALA A 146 -1.37 -11.18 14.59
C ALA A 146 -2.11 -9.93 14.11
N PHE A 147 -2.64 -9.94 12.89
CA PHE A 147 -3.30 -8.79 12.29
C PHE A 147 -4.83 -8.92 12.23
N PRO A 148 -5.56 -7.80 12.35
CA PRO A 148 -7.00 -7.82 12.07
C PRO A 148 -7.23 -8.00 10.57
N GLY A 149 -8.26 -8.69 10.20
CA GLY A 149 -8.77 -8.62 8.84
C GLY A 149 -9.29 -7.21 8.55
N LEU A 150 -8.67 -6.50 7.64
CA LEU A 150 -9.00 -5.11 7.30
C LEU A 150 -9.62 -5.00 5.91
N SER A 151 -10.56 -4.07 5.77
CA SER A 151 -11.09 -3.68 4.46
C SER A 151 -11.55 -2.23 4.48
N SER A 152 -11.76 -1.63 3.31
CA SER A 152 -12.58 -0.42 3.22
C SER A 152 -14.06 -0.77 3.42
N GLU A 153 -14.89 0.20 3.78
CA GLU A 153 -16.34 -0.01 3.82
C GLU A 153 -16.95 0.01 2.40
N SER A 154 -18.18 -0.50 2.28
CA SER A 154 -18.83 -0.91 1.03
C SER A 154 -18.98 0.15 -0.07
N ASN A 155 -18.73 1.42 0.21
CA ASN A 155 -18.84 2.50 -0.78
C ASN A 155 -17.53 3.27 -0.96
N ASP A 156 -16.46 2.80 -0.33
CA ASP A 156 -15.18 3.48 -0.32
C ASP A 156 -14.22 2.82 -1.31
N ASN A 157 -13.98 3.53 -2.39
CA ASN A 157 -13.21 3.03 -3.51
C ASN A 157 -11.85 3.72 -3.52
N GLY A 158 -10.81 3.02 -3.03
CA GLY A 158 -9.43 3.46 -3.14
C GLY A 158 -8.87 4.19 -1.93
N SER A 159 -9.44 3.98 -0.74
CA SER A 159 -8.84 4.44 0.52
C SER A 159 -7.44 3.89 0.69
N LYS A 160 -6.55 4.73 1.18
CA LYS A 160 -5.23 4.31 1.64
C LYS A 160 -5.36 3.78 3.06
N LEU A 161 -5.39 2.46 3.19
CA LEU A 161 -5.61 1.78 4.46
C LEU A 161 -4.32 1.40 5.17
N LEU A 162 -3.20 1.40 4.46
CA LEU A 162 -1.89 0.99 4.93
C LEU A 162 -0.85 2.05 4.59
N VAL A 163 0.02 2.39 5.54
CA VAL A 163 1.20 3.25 5.34
C VAL A 163 2.38 2.65 6.10
N ALA A 164 3.47 2.41 5.39
CA ALA A 164 4.73 2.00 5.97
C ALA A 164 5.55 3.23 6.41
N PHE A 165 6.10 3.21 7.62
CA PHE A 165 6.94 4.27 8.17
C PHE A 165 7.68 3.76 9.41
N ASP A 166 8.78 4.39 9.77
CA ASP A 166 9.49 4.14 11.03
C ASP A 166 8.99 5.17 12.05
N TYR A 167 8.08 4.75 12.97
CA TYR A 167 7.42 5.70 13.87
C TYR A 167 8.31 6.17 15.02
N ASN A 168 9.32 5.39 15.37
CA ASN A 168 10.17 5.60 16.54
C ASN A 168 11.66 5.79 16.20
N ASN A 169 12.00 5.84 14.91
CA ASN A 169 13.36 5.99 14.39
C ASN A 169 14.32 4.88 14.86
N ASP A 170 13.83 3.63 15.00
CA ASP A 170 14.64 2.48 15.40
C ASP A 170 15.26 1.73 14.21
N GLY A 171 14.93 2.13 12.98
CA GLY A 171 15.41 1.54 11.74
C GLY A 171 14.60 0.33 11.26
N TRP A 172 13.51 0.01 11.94
CA TRP A 172 12.52 -0.99 11.50
C TRP A 172 11.27 -0.30 10.98
N THR A 173 10.80 -0.75 9.85
CA THR A 173 9.62 -0.14 9.24
C THR A 173 8.35 -0.68 9.90
N ASP A 174 7.58 0.22 10.50
CA ASP A 174 6.30 -0.03 11.13
C ASP A 174 5.14 0.17 10.14
N LEU A 175 3.93 -0.12 10.57
CA LEU A 175 2.74 -0.02 9.74
C LEU A 175 1.64 0.78 10.44
N LEU A 176 1.20 1.89 9.84
CA LEU A 176 -0.05 2.54 10.20
C LEU A 176 -1.19 1.86 9.43
N ILE A 177 -2.20 1.40 10.16
CA ILE A 177 -3.39 0.74 9.62
C ILE A 177 -4.63 1.58 9.86
N ASN A 178 -5.55 1.60 8.90
CA ASN A 178 -6.89 2.17 9.04
C ASN A 178 -7.89 1.34 8.25
N GLY A 179 -9.13 1.25 8.73
CA GLY A 179 -10.18 0.53 8.02
C GLY A 179 -11.25 -0.06 8.91
N SER A 180 -12.07 -0.94 8.34
CA SER A 180 -13.06 -1.74 9.06
C SER A 180 -12.46 -3.11 9.37
N ALA A 181 -12.44 -3.46 10.66
CA ALA A 181 -11.84 -4.70 11.18
C ALA A 181 -12.87 -5.79 11.51
N GLY A 182 -14.07 -5.73 10.96
CA GLY A 182 -15.06 -6.80 11.10
C GLY A 182 -15.52 -7.14 12.52
N GLY A 183 -15.35 -6.25 13.49
CA GLY A 183 -15.87 -6.40 14.85
C GLY A 183 -15.06 -7.28 15.80
N VAL A 184 -13.88 -7.73 15.42
CA VAL A 184 -13.06 -8.67 16.22
C VAL A 184 -12.06 -7.97 17.15
N TRP A 185 -11.78 -6.69 16.92
CA TRP A 185 -10.72 -5.98 17.65
C TRP A 185 -11.28 -4.97 18.67
N GLU A 186 -11.94 -5.50 19.70
CA GLU A 186 -12.45 -4.69 20.81
C GLU A 186 -11.36 -3.86 21.50
N GLU A 187 -10.12 -4.37 21.53
CA GLU A 187 -8.99 -3.66 22.15
C GLU A 187 -8.61 -2.36 21.42
N ILE A 188 -8.80 -2.27 20.10
CA ILE A 188 -8.49 -1.08 19.30
C ILE A 188 -9.72 -0.19 19.18
N THR A 189 -10.91 -0.79 19.02
CA THR A 189 -12.15 -0.05 18.79
C THR A 189 -12.76 0.50 20.08
N GLY A 190 -12.17 0.18 21.24
CA GLY A 190 -12.70 0.59 22.54
C GLY A 190 -14.10 0.02 22.85
N GLY A 191 -14.47 -1.08 22.21
CA GLY A 191 -15.78 -1.73 22.44
C GLY A 191 -16.97 -0.98 21.83
N THR A 192 -16.74 0.03 20.97
CA THR A 192 -17.83 0.84 20.39
C THR A 192 -18.61 0.14 19.28
N GLY A 193 -18.27 -1.11 18.95
CA GLY A 193 -19.05 -1.97 18.04
C GLY A 193 -19.06 -1.59 16.56
N GLN A 194 -18.37 -0.53 16.19
CA GLN A 194 -18.36 -0.03 14.80
C GLN A 194 -17.28 -0.67 13.93
N GLY A 195 -16.37 -1.44 14.50
CA GLY A 195 -15.36 -2.19 13.77
C GLY A 195 -14.31 -1.33 13.04
N ARG A 196 -14.25 -0.04 13.31
CA ARG A 196 -13.28 0.88 12.69
C ARG A 196 -12.01 0.94 13.50
N VAL A 197 -10.88 0.86 12.80
CA VAL A 197 -9.55 0.82 13.38
C VAL A 197 -8.68 1.89 12.75
N CYS A 198 -7.91 2.61 13.57
CA CYS A 198 -6.71 3.31 13.17
C CYS A 198 -5.65 3.03 14.23
N ALA A 199 -4.55 2.39 13.85
CA ALA A 199 -3.55 1.95 14.81
C ALA A 199 -2.17 1.82 14.18
N ILE A 200 -1.13 1.84 15.02
CA ILE A 200 0.23 1.49 14.64
C ILE A 200 0.47 0.03 15.01
N MET A 201 0.89 -0.75 14.02
CA MET A 201 1.49 -2.06 14.21
C MET A 201 3.00 -1.85 14.22
N LYS A 202 3.59 -1.93 15.42
CA LYS A 202 5.03 -1.79 15.59
C LYS A 202 5.74 -3.03 15.09
N ASN A 203 6.74 -2.85 14.25
CA ASN A 203 7.64 -3.91 13.85
C ASN A 203 8.70 -4.13 14.94
N ASN A 204 8.63 -5.27 15.60
CA ASN A 204 9.58 -5.68 16.61
C ASN A 204 10.52 -6.75 16.03
N HIS A 205 11.47 -6.31 15.18
CA HIS A 205 12.48 -7.16 14.54
C HIS A 205 11.87 -8.32 13.72
N GLY A 206 10.99 -7.98 12.77
CA GLY A 206 10.36 -8.95 11.87
C GLY A 206 9.04 -9.53 12.39
N THR A 207 8.53 -9.03 13.53
CA THR A 207 7.21 -9.39 14.05
C THR A 207 6.43 -8.13 14.40
N PHE A 208 5.12 -8.15 14.19
CA PHE A 208 4.29 -6.99 14.48
C PHE A 208 3.58 -7.10 15.81
N GLU A 209 3.51 -6.01 16.55
CA GLU A 209 2.69 -5.87 17.74
C GLU A 209 1.85 -4.59 17.69
N LEU A 210 0.67 -4.62 18.28
CA LEU A 210 -0.20 -3.47 18.39
C LEU A 210 0.37 -2.46 19.38
N LEU A 211 0.62 -1.22 18.93
CA LEU A 211 0.95 -0.11 19.82
C LEU A 211 -0.33 0.42 20.47
N LYS A 212 -0.48 0.22 21.78
CA LYS A 212 -1.63 0.67 22.55
C LYS A 212 -1.45 2.11 23.04
N ASN A 213 -2.53 2.88 22.97
CA ASN A 213 -2.60 4.24 23.50
C ASN A 213 -1.47 5.17 22.99
N PRO A 214 -1.26 5.30 21.68
CA PRO A 214 -0.19 6.13 21.15
C PRO A 214 -0.43 7.64 21.30
N VAL A 215 -1.68 8.06 21.54
CA VAL A 215 -2.05 9.47 21.73
C VAL A 215 -1.87 9.85 23.20
N ASP A 216 -0.88 10.70 23.47
CA ASP A 216 -0.52 11.16 24.82
C ASP A 216 -0.37 10.04 25.87
N GLY A 217 -0.22 8.78 25.40
CA GLY A 217 -0.12 7.59 26.25
C GLY A 217 -1.41 7.19 26.96
N THR A 218 -2.55 7.75 26.57
CA THR A 218 -3.86 7.47 27.21
C THR A 218 -4.95 7.03 26.26
N GLU A 219 -4.83 7.36 24.96
CA GLU A 219 -5.86 7.10 23.96
C GLU A 219 -5.30 6.41 22.71
N ASN A 220 -6.16 5.67 22.02
CA ASN A 220 -5.87 5.16 20.67
C ASN A 220 -6.27 6.20 19.61
N PHE A 221 -5.75 6.03 18.39
CA PHE A 221 -6.21 6.82 17.26
C PHE A 221 -7.68 6.54 16.95
N ILE A 222 -8.36 7.55 16.45
CA ILE A 222 -9.75 7.42 16.01
C ILE A 222 -9.78 6.70 14.66
N GLY A 223 -10.43 5.55 14.61
CA GLY A 223 -10.68 4.84 13.36
C GLY A 223 -11.71 5.58 12.50
N VAL A 224 -11.41 5.74 11.22
CA VAL A 224 -12.26 6.47 10.27
C VAL A 224 -12.68 5.60 9.09
N ASN A 225 -13.81 5.96 8.51
CA ASN A 225 -14.37 5.36 7.31
C ASN A 225 -14.28 6.34 6.13
N GLY A 226 -14.22 5.83 4.92
CA GLY A 226 -14.27 6.61 3.69
C GLY A 226 -13.11 7.61 3.56
N GLY A 227 -11.99 7.30 4.18
CA GLY A 227 -10.90 8.24 4.30
C GLY A 227 -9.56 7.69 3.85
N SER A 228 -8.53 8.39 4.25
CA SER A 228 -7.14 8.03 3.93
C SER A 228 -6.24 8.38 5.09
N ILE A 229 -5.15 7.66 5.21
CA ILE A 229 -4.07 7.94 6.15
C ILE A 229 -2.81 8.30 5.40
N ASP A 230 -2.00 9.17 5.99
CA ASP A 230 -0.67 9.48 5.47
C ASP A 230 0.27 9.88 6.61
N VAL A 231 1.57 9.86 6.34
CA VAL A 231 2.60 10.23 7.29
C VAL A 231 3.61 11.16 6.63
N ALA A 232 4.04 12.17 7.35
CA ALA A 232 5.14 13.05 6.95
C ALA A 232 5.63 13.83 8.18
N ASP A 233 6.86 14.27 8.19
CA ASP A 233 7.35 15.24 9.16
C ASP A 233 6.85 16.64 8.73
N PHE A 234 5.65 17.03 9.22
CA PHE A 234 5.00 18.29 8.83
C PHE A 234 5.62 19.52 9.48
N ASN A 235 6.30 19.34 10.60
CA ASN A 235 6.88 20.41 11.39
C ASN A 235 8.41 20.47 11.30
N ASN A 236 9.06 19.53 10.64
CA ASN A 236 10.49 19.37 10.48
C ASN A 236 11.25 19.18 11.82
N ASP A 237 10.67 18.40 12.73
CA ASP A 237 11.31 18.05 14.01
C ASP A 237 12.05 16.70 13.99
N GLY A 238 11.99 15.98 12.88
CA GLY A 238 12.63 14.68 12.66
C GLY A 238 11.78 13.49 13.07
N TRP A 239 10.54 13.71 13.52
CA TRP A 239 9.58 12.67 13.81
C TRP A 239 8.47 12.67 12.75
N MET A 240 7.94 11.48 12.46
CA MET A 240 6.84 11.36 11.52
C MET A 240 5.51 11.71 12.20
N ASP A 241 4.84 12.71 11.66
CA ASP A 241 3.47 13.07 12.03
C ASP A 241 2.46 12.22 11.25
N ILE A 242 1.26 12.04 11.80
CA ILE A 242 0.21 11.22 11.20
C ILE A 242 -0.97 12.10 10.82
N LEU A 243 -1.40 12.00 9.56
CA LEU A 243 -2.63 12.60 9.05
C LEU A 243 -3.69 11.51 8.85
N VAL A 244 -4.83 11.67 9.53
CA VAL A 244 -6.00 10.81 9.37
C VAL A 244 -7.15 11.64 8.83
N THR A 245 -7.75 11.21 7.73
CA THR A 245 -8.95 11.86 7.16
C THR A 245 -10.03 10.83 6.95
N GLY A 246 -11.29 11.21 7.16
CA GLY A 246 -12.40 10.29 6.96
C GLY A 246 -13.63 10.68 7.78
N TYR A 247 -14.60 9.78 7.78
CA TYR A 247 -15.86 9.96 8.51
C TYR A 247 -15.86 9.16 9.81
N HIS A 248 -16.27 9.80 10.91
CA HIS A 248 -16.53 9.16 12.18
C HIS A 248 -17.91 9.58 12.70
N ASP A 249 -18.73 8.63 13.17
CA ASP A 249 -20.13 8.89 13.51
C ASP A 249 -20.32 9.89 14.67
N GLU A 250 -19.34 10.00 15.55
CA GLU A 250 -19.41 10.88 16.73
C GLU A 250 -18.93 12.32 16.49
N TYR A 251 -18.20 12.55 15.40
CA TYR A 251 -17.69 13.88 15.04
C TYR A 251 -18.38 14.34 13.75
N LYS A 252 -19.26 15.32 13.90
CA LYS A 252 -19.96 16.01 12.80
C LYS A 252 -19.32 17.35 12.50
#